data_b8c7b009a1d3a491a297b79f546cecfd
#
_entry.id   b8c7b009a1d3a491a297b79f546cecfd
#
_cell.length_a   1.000
_cell.length_b   1.000
_cell.length_c   1.000
_cell.angle_alpha   90.00
_cell.angle_beta   90.00
_cell.angle_gamma   90.00
#
_symmetry.space_group_name_H-M   'P 1'
#
loop_
_entity.id
_entity.type
_entity.pdbx_description
1 polymer ?
#
loop_
_entity_poly.entity_id
_entity_poly.type
_entity_poly.pdbx_seq_one_letter_code
_entity_poly.pdbx_strand_id
1 'polypeptide(L)'
;LCIALFLLSGCEMKKMGGDAASKESYVVTDAFDNQVTIPHKPKKILGTDSAIDTMLLGVVEPSRLAACFIADKDPGMSYIADEVKDIKPEIPLNGISMEILTKISPDLIVASSYTRQKELDMWRSLGYPVVMIDGPTSIAQAEKDIRIIAAAVGETERGEKVVAEMERQLKEVDSTLSARNLPPQTGLLVSQMSRYGGPGSMYHELLTRAGIKNAIAEVGVANGQLLSQELIVKSDPDFFFVSADRESDETGAGKFRDSFLANPAIQNMRAYHRVIPLEDRYIYA
;
A
#
# COMPACT_ATOMS: atom_id res chain seq x y z
N LEU A 1 -16.89 82.07 -11.97
CA LEU A 1 -17.15 80.68 -11.63
C LEU A 1 -16.04 79.83 -12.24
N CYS A 2 -14.95 79.59 -11.45
CA CYS A 2 -13.81 78.80 -11.90
C CYS A 2 -14.04 77.31 -11.55
N ILE A 3 -13.97 76.43 -12.54
CA ILE A 3 -13.91 75.02 -12.33
C ILE A 3 -12.47 74.56 -12.64
N ALA A 4 -11.78 74.10 -11.60
CA ALA A 4 -10.45 73.55 -11.70
C ALA A 4 -10.51 72.06 -12.06
N LEU A 5 -9.91 71.69 -13.17
CA LEU A 5 -9.72 70.32 -13.62
C LEU A 5 -8.46 69.72 -12.92
N PHE A 6 -8.62 68.70 -12.05
CA PHE A 6 -7.55 67.90 -11.53
C PHE A 6 -7.29 66.71 -12.45
N LEU A 7 -6.14 66.73 -13.10
CA LEU A 7 -5.61 65.58 -13.81
C LEU A 7 -4.95 64.61 -12.80
N LEU A 8 -5.59 63.45 -12.57
CA LEU A 8 -4.99 62.34 -11.82
C LEU A 8 -4.17 61.50 -12.78
N SER A 9 -2.84 61.62 -12.63
CA SER A 9 -1.86 60.76 -13.25
C SER A 9 -1.97 59.35 -12.64
N GLY A 10 -2.51 58.38 -13.41
CA GLY A 10 -2.56 56.97 -13.00
C GLY A 10 -1.17 56.34 -13.08
N CYS A 11 -0.62 55.98 -11.97
CA CYS A 11 0.53 55.05 -11.92
C CYS A 11 0.03 53.63 -12.19
N GLU A 12 0.30 53.12 -13.37
CA GLU A 12 0.18 51.69 -13.66
C GLU A 12 1.17 50.90 -12.87
N MET A 13 0.73 50.28 -11.77
CA MET A 13 1.51 49.25 -11.10
C MET A 13 1.40 47.96 -11.94
N LYS A 14 2.51 47.64 -12.64
CA LYS A 14 2.76 46.40 -13.32
C LYS A 14 2.66 45.26 -12.30
N LYS A 15 1.54 44.51 -12.33
CA LYS A 15 1.44 43.26 -11.55
C LYS A 15 2.49 42.30 -12.10
N MET A 16 3.55 42.11 -11.33
CA MET A 16 4.43 40.94 -11.50
C MET A 16 3.61 39.71 -11.15
N GLY A 17 3.34 38.89 -12.14
CA GLY A 17 2.75 37.58 -11.99
C GLY A 17 3.73 36.67 -11.24
N GLY A 18 3.56 36.58 -9.94
CA GLY A 18 4.06 35.46 -9.17
C GLY A 18 2.99 34.37 -9.23
N ASP A 19 3.37 33.17 -9.59
CA ASP A 19 2.55 31.97 -9.45
C ASP A 19 2.13 31.83 -7.98
N ALA A 20 1.01 32.43 -7.64
CA ALA A 20 0.29 32.13 -6.41
C ALA A 20 -0.44 30.79 -6.66
N ALA A 21 0.24 29.66 -6.44
CA ALA A 21 -0.42 28.40 -6.21
C ALA A 21 -1.50 28.64 -5.16
N SER A 22 -2.75 28.45 -5.51
CA SER A 22 -3.92 28.76 -4.70
C SER A 22 -3.79 28.07 -3.34
N LYS A 23 -3.75 28.88 -2.26
CA LYS A 23 -3.83 28.43 -0.87
C LYS A 23 -5.30 28.13 -0.51
N GLU A 24 -6.03 27.40 -1.33
CA GLU A 24 -7.38 27.00 -0.96
C GLU A 24 -7.29 25.69 -0.19
N SER A 25 -7.75 25.74 1.07
CA SER A 25 -8.00 24.54 1.86
C SER A 25 -9.15 23.76 1.26
N TYR A 26 -9.10 22.45 1.35
CA TYR A 26 -10.17 21.55 0.92
C TYR A 26 -10.42 20.48 1.97
N VAL A 27 -11.58 19.82 1.88
CA VAL A 27 -11.99 18.77 2.82
C VAL A 27 -12.02 17.44 2.09
N VAL A 28 -11.48 16.41 2.72
CA VAL A 28 -11.50 15.02 2.23
C VAL A 28 -12.23 14.16 3.24
N THR A 29 -13.09 13.28 2.75
CA THR A 29 -13.71 12.22 3.56
C THR A 29 -12.79 11.00 3.54
N ASP A 30 -12.33 10.56 4.70
CA ASP A 30 -11.47 9.38 4.83
C ASP A 30 -12.28 8.06 4.81
N ALA A 31 -11.60 6.91 4.93
CA ALA A 31 -12.25 5.60 4.88
C ALA A 31 -13.21 5.34 6.06
N PHE A 32 -13.13 6.14 7.12
CA PHE A 32 -13.95 6.04 8.34
C PHE A 32 -14.95 7.20 8.48
N ASP A 33 -15.32 7.84 7.35
CA ASP A 33 -16.25 8.95 7.26
C ASP A 33 -15.83 10.23 8.03
N ASN A 34 -14.56 10.34 8.42
CA ASN A 34 -14.05 11.57 9.01
C ASN A 34 -13.82 12.63 7.94
N GLN A 35 -14.26 13.87 8.25
CA GLN A 35 -13.98 15.05 7.42
C GLN A 35 -12.64 15.65 7.82
N VAL A 36 -11.62 15.52 6.97
CA VAL A 36 -10.28 16.04 7.22
C VAL A 36 -10.02 17.26 6.38
N THR A 37 -9.76 18.40 7.02
CA THR A 37 -9.38 19.64 6.33
C THR A 37 -7.90 19.60 5.96
N ILE A 38 -7.60 19.72 4.68
CA ILE A 38 -6.25 19.83 4.14
C ILE A 38 -5.96 21.32 3.86
N PRO A 39 -5.03 21.96 4.60
CA PRO A 39 -4.84 23.40 4.52
C PRO A 39 -4.33 23.93 3.17
N HIS A 40 -3.62 23.11 2.43
CA HIS A 40 -3.06 23.38 1.11
C HIS A 40 -2.65 22.06 0.46
N LYS A 41 -2.37 22.05 -0.85
CA LYS A 41 -1.86 20.86 -1.54
C LYS A 41 -0.57 20.37 -0.85
N PRO A 42 -0.56 19.14 -0.29
CA PRO A 42 0.57 18.65 0.52
C PRO A 42 1.84 18.49 -0.30
N LYS A 43 2.98 18.86 0.33
CA LYS A 43 4.32 18.75 -0.25
C LYS A 43 5.24 17.83 0.54
N LYS A 44 4.88 17.52 1.79
CA LYS A 44 5.63 16.69 2.73
C LYS A 44 4.71 15.63 3.30
N ILE A 45 4.45 14.59 2.53
CA ILE A 45 3.48 13.54 2.84
C ILE A 45 4.19 12.42 3.59
N LEU A 46 3.59 11.95 4.67
CA LEU A 46 4.09 10.84 5.46
C LEU A 46 3.09 9.68 5.39
N GLY A 47 3.49 8.54 4.79
CA GLY A 47 2.80 7.27 4.94
C GLY A 47 3.15 6.59 6.26
N THR A 48 2.26 5.81 6.82
CA THR A 48 2.51 5.10 8.09
C THR A 48 2.92 3.65 7.92
N ASP A 49 2.91 3.14 6.70
CA ASP A 49 3.37 1.80 6.33
C ASP A 49 3.76 1.72 4.84
N SER A 50 4.43 0.63 4.46
CA SER A 50 4.93 0.41 3.10
C SER A 50 3.83 0.31 2.03
N ALA A 51 2.66 -0.21 2.36
CA ALA A 51 1.55 -0.29 1.42
C ALA A 51 1.02 1.11 1.07
N ILE A 52 0.99 2.02 2.06
CA ILE A 52 0.64 3.43 1.84
C ILE A 52 1.70 4.12 0.97
N ASP A 53 2.99 3.90 1.25
CA ASP A 53 4.06 4.52 0.46
C ASP A 53 4.00 4.06 -1.01
N THR A 54 3.69 2.79 -1.26
CA THR A 54 3.46 2.23 -2.60
C THR A 54 2.28 2.93 -3.31
N MET A 55 1.13 3.10 -2.63
CA MET A 55 -0.04 3.78 -3.20
C MET A 55 0.24 5.27 -3.44
N LEU A 56 0.96 5.93 -2.53
CA LEU A 56 1.37 7.33 -2.66
C LEU A 56 2.22 7.53 -3.92
N LEU A 57 3.20 6.68 -4.18
CA LEU A 57 4.06 6.77 -5.37
C LEU A 57 3.29 6.52 -6.67
N GLY A 58 2.19 5.81 -6.64
CA GLY A 58 1.27 5.75 -7.77
C GLY A 58 0.67 7.11 -8.15
N VAL A 59 0.47 8.00 -7.17
CA VAL A 59 -0.27 9.26 -7.36
C VAL A 59 0.55 10.52 -7.16
N VAL A 60 1.74 10.47 -6.51
CA VAL A 60 2.63 11.63 -6.35
C VAL A 60 4.04 11.34 -6.83
N GLU A 61 4.83 12.38 -7.04
CA GLU A 61 6.27 12.24 -7.28
C GLU A 61 7.00 11.90 -5.97
N PRO A 62 8.09 11.08 -6.01
CA PRO A 62 8.85 10.69 -4.82
C PRO A 62 9.32 11.87 -3.95
N SER A 63 9.58 13.01 -4.56
CA SER A 63 10.00 14.26 -3.86
C SER A 63 8.95 14.82 -2.90
N ARG A 64 7.70 14.36 -2.97
CA ARG A 64 6.63 14.75 -2.04
C ARG A 64 6.52 13.83 -0.82
N LEU A 65 7.18 12.66 -0.81
CA LEU A 65 7.29 11.84 0.39
C LEU A 65 8.29 12.49 1.36
N ALA A 66 7.84 12.70 2.57
CA ALA A 66 8.64 13.34 3.63
C ALA A 66 9.64 12.37 4.29
N ALA A 67 9.38 11.08 4.18
CA ALA A 67 10.20 9.96 4.62
C ALA A 67 9.68 8.68 3.97
N CYS A 68 10.42 7.57 4.08
CA CYS A 68 9.97 6.23 3.73
C CYS A 68 10.46 5.22 4.76
N PHE A 69 9.85 4.05 4.84
CA PHE A 69 10.33 2.99 5.70
C PHE A 69 11.64 2.39 5.18
N ILE A 70 12.50 1.95 6.10
CA ILE A 70 13.75 1.31 5.72
C ILE A 70 13.52 0.05 4.89
N ALA A 71 12.43 -0.68 5.14
CA ALA A 71 12.02 -1.84 4.37
C ALA A 71 11.68 -1.51 2.91
N ASP A 72 11.20 -0.30 2.63
CA ASP A 72 10.86 0.12 1.28
C ASP A 72 12.09 0.25 0.37
N LYS A 73 13.28 0.38 0.96
CA LYS A 73 14.55 0.45 0.23
C LYS A 73 15.18 -0.90 -0.06
N ASP A 74 14.65 -1.96 0.53
CA ASP A 74 15.11 -3.31 0.27
C ASP A 74 14.42 -3.88 -0.99
N PRO A 75 15.16 -4.12 -2.09
CA PRO A 75 14.57 -4.63 -3.33
C PRO A 75 14.03 -6.07 -3.20
N GLY A 76 14.39 -6.81 -2.16
CA GLY A 76 13.81 -8.12 -1.83
C GLY A 76 12.44 -8.01 -1.17
N MET A 77 12.21 -6.92 -0.44
CA MET A 77 10.98 -6.69 0.33
C MET A 77 10.00 -5.71 -0.32
N SER A 78 10.50 -4.80 -1.16
CA SER A 78 9.68 -3.71 -1.67
C SER A 78 9.77 -3.55 -3.18
N TYR A 79 8.63 -3.33 -3.78
CA TYR A 79 8.48 -3.06 -5.21
C TYR A 79 8.98 -1.67 -5.61
N ILE A 80 8.97 -0.71 -4.67
CA ILE A 80 9.30 0.70 -4.87
C ILE A 80 10.74 1.06 -4.49
N ALA A 81 11.61 0.08 -4.22
CA ALA A 81 12.94 0.29 -3.66
C ALA A 81 13.80 1.28 -4.48
N ASP A 82 13.79 1.18 -5.81
CA ASP A 82 14.53 2.07 -6.68
C ASP A 82 14.00 3.52 -6.65
N GLU A 83 12.70 3.70 -6.44
CA GLU A 83 12.05 5.00 -6.43
C GLU A 83 12.30 5.77 -5.13
N VAL A 84 12.45 5.05 -4.02
CA VAL A 84 12.60 5.65 -2.67
C VAL A 84 14.05 5.68 -2.15
N LYS A 85 15.01 5.13 -2.88
CA LYS A 85 16.41 4.98 -2.44
C LYS A 85 17.05 6.26 -1.88
N ASP A 86 16.69 7.42 -2.45
CA ASP A 86 17.24 8.72 -2.09
C ASP A 86 16.39 9.48 -1.05
N ILE A 87 15.21 8.96 -0.67
CA ILE A 87 14.34 9.61 0.31
C ILE A 87 14.93 9.49 1.71
N LYS A 88 14.95 10.59 2.43
CA LYS A 88 15.43 10.69 3.83
C LYS A 88 14.56 11.67 4.62
N PRO A 89 14.35 11.44 5.93
CA PRO A 89 14.91 10.34 6.73
C PRO A 89 14.23 8.99 6.44
N GLU A 90 14.88 7.92 6.90
CA GLU A 90 14.29 6.59 6.91
C GLU A 90 13.53 6.35 8.22
N ILE A 91 12.38 5.68 8.11
CA ILE A 91 11.59 5.25 9.25
C ILE A 91 11.97 3.82 9.60
N PRO A 92 12.41 3.54 10.84
CA PRO A 92 12.77 2.20 11.25
C PRO A 92 11.53 1.30 11.41
N LEU A 93 11.72 -0.03 11.38
CA LEU A 93 10.64 -1.03 11.47
C LEU A 93 9.80 -0.93 12.76
N ASN A 94 10.33 -0.31 13.83
CA ASN A 94 9.59 -0.10 15.07
C ASN A 94 8.64 1.11 15.04
N GLY A 95 8.53 1.78 13.89
CA GLY A 95 7.53 2.82 13.62
C GLY A 95 8.02 4.26 13.78
N ILE A 96 7.05 5.19 13.78
CA ILE A 96 7.28 6.63 13.75
C ILE A 96 7.34 7.15 15.18
N SER A 97 8.56 7.46 15.67
CA SER A 97 8.75 8.12 16.96
C SER A 97 8.39 9.61 16.88
N MET A 98 8.12 10.24 18.04
CA MET A 98 7.91 11.69 18.12
C MET A 98 9.10 12.50 17.64
N GLU A 99 10.31 12.02 17.86
CA GLU A 99 11.54 12.66 17.38
C GLU A 99 11.58 12.66 15.85
N ILE A 100 11.29 11.52 15.24
CA ILE A 100 11.21 11.36 13.78
C ILE A 100 10.12 12.26 13.22
N LEU A 101 8.90 12.23 13.78
CA LEU A 101 7.77 13.04 13.34
C LEU A 101 8.09 14.56 13.39
N THR A 102 8.68 15.02 14.49
CA THR A 102 9.07 16.43 14.64
C THR A 102 10.14 16.84 13.64
N LYS A 103 11.10 15.96 13.36
CA LYS A 103 12.17 16.19 12.39
C LYS A 103 11.63 16.24 10.95
N ILE A 104 10.73 15.35 10.61
CA ILE A 104 10.08 15.30 9.31
C ILE A 104 9.16 16.51 9.12
N SER A 105 8.37 16.82 10.14
CA SER A 105 7.36 17.89 10.11
C SER A 105 6.48 17.80 8.84
N PRO A 106 5.70 16.70 8.67
CA PRO A 106 4.87 16.51 7.50
C PRO A 106 3.72 17.53 7.47
N ASP A 107 3.19 17.80 6.28
CA ASP A 107 1.99 18.62 6.11
C ASP A 107 0.71 17.76 5.87
N LEU A 108 0.89 16.46 5.70
CA LEU A 108 -0.16 15.44 5.69
C LEU A 108 0.39 14.11 6.20
N ILE A 109 -0.38 13.41 7.02
CA ILE A 109 -0.16 12.02 7.40
C ILE A 109 -1.27 11.18 6.75
N VAL A 110 -0.88 10.11 6.03
CA VAL A 110 -1.80 9.08 5.56
C VAL A 110 -1.56 7.84 6.41
N ALA A 111 -2.62 7.34 7.06
CA ALA A 111 -2.54 6.23 7.99
C ALA A 111 -3.55 5.14 7.65
N SER A 112 -3.20 3.88 7.94
CA SER A 112 -4.09 2.73 7.74
C SER A 112 -4.82 2.34 9.04
N SER A 113 -5.83 1.46 8.92
CA SER A 113 -6.52 0.85 10.05
C SER A 113 -5.60 0.05 10.98
N TYR A 114 -4.39 -0.29 10.53
CA TYR A 114 -3.37 -0.97 11.35
C TYR A 114 -2.61 -0.02 12.27
N THR A 115 -2.75 1.29 12.09
CA THR A 115 -2.10 2.31 12.94
C THR A 115 -2.76 2.33 14.31
N ARG A 116 -1.94 2.33 15.37
CA ARG A 116 -2.44 2.33 16.74
C ARG A 116 -3.23 3.60 17.06
N GLN A 117 -4.40 3.47 17.67
CA GLN A 117 -5.28 4.59 18.02
C GLN A 117 -4.55 5.69 18.81
N LYS A 118 -3.67 5.29 19.74
CA LYS A 118 -2.85 6.25 20.54
C LYS A 118 -1.97 7.14 19.66
N GLU A 119 -1.44 6.61 18.57
CA GLU A 119 -0.61 7.38 17.62
C GLU A 119 -1.47 8.37 16.84
N LEU A 120 -2.62 7.92 16.34
CA LEU A 120 -3.57 8.77 15.63
C LEU A 120 -4.04 9.96 16.49
N ASP A 121 -4.43 9.68 17.74
CA ASP A 121 -4.89 10.70 18.68
C ASP A 121 -3.79 11.72 18.98
N MET A 122 -2.57 11.23 19.15
CA MET A 122 -1.40 12.08 19.38
C MET A 122 -1.13 12.99 18.16
N TRP A 123 -1.08 12.46 16.95
CA TRP A 123 -0.81 13.26 15.76
C TRP A 123 -1.90 14.31 15.51
N ARG A 124 -3.16 13.95 15.70
CA ARG A 124 -4.29 14.89 15.61
C ARG A 124 -4.21 15.97 16.67
N SER A 125 -3.84 15.63 17.91
CA SER A 125 -3.68 16.61 18.99
C SER A 125 -2.56 17.62 18.75
N LEU A 126 -1.57 17.24 17.96
CA LEU A 126 -0.48 18.11 17.50
C LEU A 126 -0.85 18.97 16.27
N GLY A 127 -2.06 18.80 15.75
CA GLY A 127 -2.58 19.61 14.64
C GLY A 127 -2.21 19.07 13.26
N TYR A 128 -1.65 17.85 13.13
CA TYR A 128 -1.41 17.25 11.82
C TYR A 128 -2.74 16.82 11.17
N PRO A 129 -2.96 17.13 9.88
CA PRO A 129 -4.02 16.48 9.11
C PRO A 129 -3.70 14.98 9.00
N VAL A 130 -4.63 14.11 9.45
CA VAL A 130 -4.48 12.66 9.38
C VAL A 130 -5.65 12.09 8.60
N VAL A 131 -5.37 11.59 7.40
CA VAL A 131 -6.33 10.91 6.53
C VAL A 131 -6.16 9.40 6.70
N MET A 132 -7.25 8.72 7.01
CA MET A 132 -7.26 7.29 7.24
C MET A 132 -7.70 6.52 5.99
N ILE A 133 -7.01 5.43 5.68
CA ILE A 133 -7.45 4.41 4.74
C ILE A 133 -7.73 3.10 5.48
N ASP A 134 -8.46 2.20 4.85
CA ASP A 134 -8.79 0.90 5.47
C ASP A 134 -7.61 -0.08 5.40
N GLY A 135 -6.86 -0.02 4.32
CA GLY A 135 -5.79 -0.93 3.97
C GLY A 135 -6.24 -1.98 2.94
N PRO A 136 -5.35 -2.41 2.06
CA PRO A 136 -5.69 -3.21 0.88
C PRO A 136 -6.00 -4.68 1.23
N THR A 137 -7.19 -4.96 1.71
CA THR A 137 -7.68 -6.33 1.96
C THR A 137 -8.37 -6.96 0.76
N SER A 138 -8.75 -6.14 -0.22
CA SER A 138 -9.35 -6.54 -1.50
C SER A 138 -8.99 -5.55 -2.60
N ILE A 139 -9.17 -5.95 -3.87
CA ILE A 139 -8.96 -5.06 -5.03
C ILE A 139 -9.86 -3.83 -4.93
N ALA A 140 -11.15 -4.03 -4.64
CA ALA A 140 -12.10 -2.93 -4.50
C ALA A 140 -11.72 -1.97 -3.35
N GLN A 141 -11.16 -2.51 -2.24
CA GLN A 141 -10.66 -1.67 -1.15
C GLN A 141 -9.41 -0.91 -1.57
N ALA A 142 -8.45 -1.54 -2.27
CA ALA A 142 -7.27 -0.86 -2.79
C ALA A 142 -7.64 0.30 -3.74
N GLU A 143 -8.60 0.09 -4.63
CA GLU A 143 -9.11 1.15 -5.51
C GLU A 143 -9.72 2.32 -4.74
N LYS A 144 -10.51 2.02 -3.69
CA LYS A 144 -11.09 3.03 -2.80
C LYS A 144 -10.00 3.80 -2.06
N ASP A 145 -9.01 3.10 -1.52
CA ASP A 145 -7.90 3.70 -0.77
C ASP A 145 -7.05 4.61 -1.67
N ILE A 146 -6.75 4.18 -2.92
CA ILE A 146 -6.06 5.01 -3.92
C ILE A 146 -6.82 6.29 -4.20
N ARG A 147 -8.16 6.23 -4.36
CA ARG A 147 -8.98 7.43 -4.57
C ARG A 147 -8.96 8.37 -3.38
N ILE A 148 -9.04 7.86 -2.15
CA ILE A 148 -8.94 8.67 -0.91
C ILE A 148 -7.57 9.34 -0.83
N ILE A 149 -6.49 8.59 -1.03
CA ILE A 149 -5.13 9.10 -1.04
C ILE A 149 -4.98 10.19 -2.10
N ALA A 150 -5.42 9.92 -3.34
CA ALA A 150 -5.33 10.89 -4.44
C ALA A 150 -6.09 12.18 -4.16
N ALA A 151 -7.28 12.10 -3.56
CA ALA A 151 -8.02 13.27 -3.12
C ALA A 151 -7.27 14.04 -2.02
N ALA A 152 -6.71 13.34 -1.04
CA ALA A 152 -5.97 13.93 0.07
C ALA A 152 -4.71 14.66 -0.38
N VAL A 153 -4.01 14.15 -1.39
CA VAL A 153 -2.79 14.78 -1.92
C VAL A 153 -3.03 15.76 -3.07
N GLY A 154 -4.31 15.96 -3.46
CA GLY A 154 -4.72 16.86 -4.54
C GLY A 154 -4.36 16.37 -5.94
N GLU A 155 -4.42 15.04 -6.16
CA GLU A 155 -4.08 14.36 -7.42
C GLU A 155 -5.20 13.43 -7.90
N THR A 156 -6.46 13.84 -7.75
CA THR A 156 -7.65 13.01 -8.04
C THR A 156 -7.60 12.40 -9.45
N GLU A 157 -7.25 13.21 -10.46
CA GLU A 157 -7.18 12.72 -11.85
C GLU A 157 -6.10 11.63 -12.03
N ARG A 158 -4.97 11.74 -11.32
CA ARG A 158 -3.90 10.74 -11.36
C ARG A 158 -4.36 9.46 -10.66
N GLY A 159 -5.08 9.57 -9.54
CA GLY A 159 -5.68 8.43 -8.86
C GLY A 159 -6.64 7.64 -9.76
N GLU A 160 -7.54 8.33 -10.46
CA GLU A 160 -8.45 7.65 -11.40
C GLU A 160 -7.71 6.97 -12.56
N LYS A 161 -6.60 7.52 -13.05
CA LYS A 161 -5.77 6.86 -14.06
C LYS A 161 -5.11 5.59 -13.54
N VAL A 162 -4.62 5.61 -12.30
CA VAL A 162 -4.03 4.42 -11.66
C VAL A 162 -5.09 3.32 -11.52
N VAL A 163 -6.27 3.65 -11.02
CA VAL A 163 -7.36 2.68 -10.86
C VAL A 163 -7.81 2.13 -12.21
N ALA A 164 -7.98 2.98 -13.23
CA ALA A 164 -8.37 2.54 -14.57
C ALA A 164 -7.34 1.59 -15.19
N GLU A 165 -6.05 1.83 -14.95
CA GLU A 165 -4.98 0.93 -15.41
C GLU A 165 -5.00 -0.41 -14.67
N MET A 166 -5.21 -0.42 -13.35
CA MET A 166 -5.41 -1.64 -12.56
C MET A 166 -6.59 -2.46 -13.12
N GLU A 167 -7.75 -1.83 -13.31
CA GLU A 167 -8.94 -2.50 -13.87
C GLU A 167 -8.68 -3.07 -15.28
N ARG A 168 -7.93 -2.35 -16.11
CA ARG A 168 -7.56 -2.80 -17.45
C ARG A 168 -6.71 -4.07 -17.39
N GLN A 169 -5.67 -4.08 -16.56
CA GLN A 169 -4.78 -5.24 -16.38
C GLN A 169 -5.54 -6.43 -15.81
N LEU A 170 -6.42 -6.21 -14.84
CA LEU A 170 -7.25 -7.27 -14.27
C LEU A 170 -8.19 -7.90 -15.30
N LYS A 171 -8.79 -7.10 -16.19
CA LYS A 171 -9.63 -7.61 -17.31
C LYS A 171 -8.82 -8.45 -18.30
N GLU A 172 -7.57 -8.10 -18.58
CA GLU A 172 -6.69 -8.90 -19.44
C GLU A 172 -6.37 -10.26 -18.81
N VAL A 173 -6.12 -10.28 -17.49
CA VAL A 173 -5.91 -11.53 -16.74
C VAL A 173 -7.18 -12.38 -16.79
N ASP A 174 -8.34 -11.81 -16.48
CA ASP A 174 -9.64 -12.54 -16.50
C ASP A 174 -9.94 -13.14 -17.88
N SER A 175 -9.69 -12.37 -18.94
CA SER A 175 -9.88 -12.83 -20.32
C SER A 175 -8.97 -14.01 -20.65
N THR A 176 -7.70 -13.93 -20.21
CA THR A 176 -6.71 -14.99 -20.43
C THR A 176 -7.10 -16.29 -19.68
N LEU A 177 -7.56 -16.15 -18.44
CA LEU A 177 -7.96 -17.28 -17.61
C LEU A 177 -9.24 -17.95 -18.14
N SER A 178 -10.23 -17.14 -18.51
CA SER A 178 -11.51 -17.65 -19.06
C SER A 178 -11.32 -18.47 -20.33
N ALA A 179 -10.32 -18.14 -21.14
CA ALA A 179 -10.01 -18.88 -22.37
C ALA A 179 -9.36 -20.26 -22.13
N ARG A 180 -8.87 -20.54 -20.93
CA ARG A 180 -8.05 -21.74 -20.66
C ARG A 180 -8.80 -22.96 -20.15
N ASN A 181 -10.03 -22.83 -19.68
CA ASN A 181 -10.87 -23.91 -19.14
C ASN A 181 -10.09 -24.95 -18.30
N LEU A 182 -9.32 -24.48 -17.33
CA LEU A 182 -8.50 -25.33 -16.47
C LEU A 182 -9.35 -26.00 -15.39
N PRO A 183 -9.04 -27.25 -14.99
CA PRO A 183 -9.71 -27.87 -13.87
C PRO A 183 -9.42 -27.09 -12.57
N PRO A 184 -10.39 -27.03 -11.64
CA PRO A 184 -10.18 -26.40 -10.35
C PRO A 184 -8.99 -27.01 -9.62
N GLN A 185 -8.07 -26.16 -9.15
CA GLN A 185 -6.91 -26.56 -8.34
C GLN A 185 -6.93 -25.82 -7.02
N THR A 186 -6.27 -26.38 -6.02
CA THR A 186 -6.11 -25.78 -4.71
C THR A 186 -4.67 -25.35 -4.50
N GLY A 187 -4.47 -24.12 -4.04
CA GLY A 187 -3.15 -23.57 -3.72
C GLY A 187 -3.07 -23.09 -2.27
N LEU A 188 -1.91 -23.20 -1.67
CA LEU A 188 -1.64 -22.75 -0.32
C LEU A 188 -0.46 -21.78 -0.30
N LEU A 189 -0.64 -20.60 0.30
CA LEU A 189 0.48 -19.71 0.62
C LEU A 189 1.17 -20.17 1.90
N VAL A 190 2.47 -20.34 1.81
CA VAL A 190 3.37 -20.60 2.94
C VAL A 190 4.41 -19.49 2.98
N SER A 191 4.24 -18.58 3.92
CA SER A 191 5.09 -17.40 4.07
C SER A 191 5.53 -17.20 5.51
N GLN A 192 6.50 -16.33 5.73
CA GLN A 192 6.93 -15.92 7.06
C GLN A 192 5.80 -15.27 7.89
N MET A 193 4.79 -14.72 7.21
CA MET A 193 3.56 -14.21 7.83
C MET A 193 2.56 -15.35 8.09
N SER A 194 2.80 -16.15 9.12
CA SER A 194 2.03 -17.35 9.45
C SER A 194 0.53 -17.15 9.76
N ARG A 195 0.07 -15.91 9.80
CA ARG A 195 -1.35 -15.55 10.03
C ARG A 195 -2.00 -14.88 8.82
N TYR A 196 -1.28 -14.75 7.71
CA TYR A 196 -1.73 -14.11 6.48
C TYR A 196 -2.14 -15.17 5.44
N GLY A 197 -3.04 -14.78 4.53
CA GLY A 197 -3.38 -15.55 3.33
C GLY A 197 -4.73 -16.26 3.37
N GLY A 198 -5.47 -16.19 4.49
CA GLY A 198 -6.83 -16.72 4.62
C GLY A 198 -7.91 -15.84 3.98
N PRO A 199 -9.19 -16.28 3.99
CA PRO A 199 -10.33 -15.46 3.61
C PRO A 199 -10.33 -14.11 4.33
N GLY A 200 -10.51 -13.02 3.58
CA GLY A 200 -10.38 -11.64 4.07
C GLY A 200 -8.98 -11.04 3.86
N SER A 201 -8.10 -11.70 3.10
CA SER A 201 -6.83 -11.15 2.65
C SER A 201 -6.84 -10.87 1.14
N MET A 202 -6.02 -9.94 0.69
CA MET A 202 -5.78 -9.68 -0.73
C MET A 202 -5.32 -10.95 -1.45
N TYR A 203 -4.43 -11.75 -0.83
CA TYR A 203 -4.00 -13.02 -1.40
C TYR A 203 -5.15 -13.97 -1.71
N HIS A 204 -6.12 -14.11 -0.78
CA HIS A 204 -7.29 -14.95 -1.02
C HIS A 204 -8.11 -14.48 -2.22
N GLU A 205 -8.30 -13.18 -2.38
CA GLU A 205 -9.03 -12.62 -3.52
C GLU A 205 -8.30 -12.85 -4.84
N LEU A 206 -7.00 -12.54 -4.88
CA LEU A 206 -6.17 -12.73 -6.08
C LEU A 206 -6.13 -14.21 -6.50
N LEU A 207 -5.99 -15.12 -5.53
CA LEU A 207 -5.99 -16.56 -5.79
C LEU A 207 -7.33 -17.02 -6.39
N THR A 208 -8.44 -16.60 -5.78
CA THR A 208 -9.80 -16.91 -6.24
C THR A 208 -10.03 -16.35 -7.64
N ARG A 209 -9.62 -15.12 -7.91
CA ARG A 209 -9.69 -14.50 -9.24
C ARG A 209 -8.86 -15.27 -10.28
N ALA A 210 -7.70 -15.80 -9.87
CA ALA A 210 -6.90 -16.69 -10.72
C ALA A 210 -7.53 -18.06 -10.98
N GLY A 211 -8.73 -18.33 -10.47
CA GLY A 211 -9.44 -19.60 -10.62
C GLY A 211 -8.88 -20.72 -9.73
N ILE A 212 -8.11 -20.35 -8.69
CA ILE A 212 -7.48 -21.27 -7.76
C ILE A 212 -8.23 -21.19 -6.42
N LYS A 213 -8.59 -22.35 -5.87
CA LYS A 213 -9.18 -22.41 -4.53
C LYS A 213 -8.09 -22.22 -3.47
N ASN A 214 -8.39 -21.43 -2.45
CA ASN A 214 -7.49 -21.26 -1.32
C ASN A 214 -7.61 -22.45 -0.35
N ALA A 215 -6.61 -23.31 -0.29
CA ALA A 215 -6.64 -24.55 0.47
C ALA A 215 -6.86 -24.32 1.98
N ILE A 216 -6.38 -23.22 2.56
CA ILE A 216 -6.64 -22.92 3.98
C ILE A 216 -8.09 -22.49 4.24
N ALA A 217 -8.78 -21.93 3.27
CA ALA A 217 -10.20 -21.63 3.37
C ALA A 217 -11.04 -22.91 3.45
N GLU A 218 -10.66 -23.95 2.70
CA GLU A 218 -11.33 -25.25 2.69
C GLU A 218 -11.24 -25.98 4.06
N VAL A 219 -10.24 -25.67 4.87
CA VAL A 219 -10.10 -26.20 6.25
C VAL A 219 -10.58 -25.23 7.34
N GLY A 220 -11.24 -24.12 6.94
CA GLY A 220 -11.89 -23.19 7.85
C GLY A 220 -10.96 -22.20 8.56
N VAL A 221 -9.77 -21.92 8.01
CA VAL A 221 -8.82 -20.94 8.58
C VAL A 221 -9.02 -19.59 7.91
N ALA A 222 -9.41 -18.59 8.70
CA ALA A 222 -9.55 -17.20 8.25
C ALA A 222 -8.23 -16.43 8.33
N ASN A 223 -8.16 -15.27 7.64
CA ASN A 223 -7.05 -14.34 7.78
C ASN A 223 -6.90 -13.89 9.25
N GLY A 224 -5.66 -13.76 9.72
CA GLY A 224 -5.34 -13.48 11.13
C GLY A 224 -5.23 -14.72 12.03
N GLN A 225 -5.67 -15.89 11.59
CA GLN A 225 -5.51 -17.15 12.31
C GLN A 225 -4.17 -17.81 11.98
N LEU A 226 -3.57 -18.46 12.98
CA LEU A 226 -2.30 -19.16 12.79
C LEU A 226 -2.47 -20.38 11.89
N LEU A 227 -1.70 -20.44 10.82
CA LEU A 227 -1.56 -21.61 9.97
C LEU A 227 -0.54 -22.58 10.60
N SER A 228 -1.04 -23.59 11.32
CA SER A 228 -0.20 -24.63 11.89
C SER A 228 0.20 -25.68 10.85
N GLN A 229 1.28 -26.41 11.12
CA GLN A 229 1.70 -27.53 10.26
C GLN A 229 0.60 -28.59 10.07
N GLU A 230 -0.16 -28.89 11.12
CA GLU A 230 -1.29 -29.83 11.05
C GLU A 230 -2.36 -29.34 10.05
N LEU A 231 -2.67 -28.04 10.07
CA LEU A 231 -3.63 -27.44 9.13
C LEU A 231 -3.10 -27.44 7.70
N ILE A 232 -1.80 -27.24 7.51
CA ILE A 232 -1.15 -27.37 6.20
C ILE A 232 -1.33 -28.78 5.66
N VAL A 233 -1.00 -29.79 6.45
CA VAL A 233 -1.15 -31.21 6.04
C VAL A 233 -2.61 -31.55 5.78
N LYS A 234 -3.53 -31.10 6.64
CA LYS A 234 -4.97 -31.33 6.49
C LYS A 234 -5.55 -30.70 5.23
N SER A 235 -5.03 -29.54 4.82
CA SER A 235 -5.52 -28.82 3.64
C SER A 235 -5.17 -29.50 2.31
N ASP A 236 -4.14 -30.36 2.29
CA ASP A 236 -3.63 -31.14 1.16
C ASP A 236 -3.76 -30.42 -0.20
N PRO A 237 -3.09 -29.27 -0.39
CA PRO A 237 -3.23 -28.50 -1.62
C PRO A 237 -2.63 -29.21 -2.83
N ASP A 238 -3.01 -28.75 -4.03
CA ASP A 238 -2.39 -29.23 -5.29
C ASP A 238 -0.98 -28.67 -5.48
N PHE A 239 -0.70 -27.48 -4.94
CA PHE A 239 0.61 -26.84 -4.99
C PHE A 239 0.79 -25.82 -3.85
N PHE A 240 2.05 -25.52 -3.56
CA PHE A 240 2.44 -24.47 -2.62
C PHE A 240 2.89 -23.23 -3.37
N PHE A 241 2.41 -22.06 -2.92
CA PHE A 241 3.10 -20.80 -3.12
C PHE A 241 3.99 -20.55 -1.91
N VAL A 242 5.28 -20.35 -2.13
CA VAL A 242 6.24 -20.20 -1.02
C VAL A 242 7.02 -18.92 -1.19
N SER A 243 7.17 -18.17 -0.10
CA SER A 243 8.04 -17.00 -0.02
C SER A 243 9.41 -17.27 -0.63
N ALA A 244 9.90 -16.35 -1.44
CA ALA A 244 11.22 -16.42 -2.05
C ALA A 244 11.84 -15.02 -2.15
N ASP A 245 13.16 -14.95 -1.99
CA ASP A 245 13.94 -13.77 -2.34
C ASP A 245 14.30 -13.79 -3.83
N ARG A 246 14.48 -12.62 -4.40
CA ARG A 246 14.81 -12.48 -5.81
C ARG A 246 16.27 -12.88 -6.12
N GLU A 247 17.22 -12.37 -5.38
CA GLU A 247 18.67 -12.51 -5.67
C GLU A 247 19.54 -12.72 -4.42
N SER A 248 19.02 -12.41 -3.23
CA SER A 248 19.72 -12.57 -1.96
C SER A 248 18.79 -13.19 -0.93
N ASP A 249 19.34 -13.91 0.04
CA ASP A 249 18.58 -14.46 1.17
C ASP A 249 18.58 -13.48 2.36
N GLU A 250 18.52 -12.18 2.09
CA GLU A 250 18.59 -11.13 3.12
C GLU A 250 17.36 -11.14 4.02
N THR A 251 16.18 -11.40 3.44
CA THR A 251 14.94 -11.52 4.22
C THR A 251 14.82 -12.85 4.97
N GLY A 252 15.64 -13.83 4.63
CA GLY A 252 15.55 -15.20 5.15
C GLY A 252 14.46 -16.04 4.50
N ALA A 253 13.84 -15.56 3.40
CA ALA A 253 12.78 -16.29 2.68
C ALA A 253 13.28 -17.61 2.11
N GLY A 254 14.49 -17.67 1.58
CA GLY A 254 15.12 -18.90 1.10
C GLY A 254 15.33 -19.92 2.22
N LYS A 255 15.84 -19.48 3.36
CA LYS A 255 16.01 -20.35 4.54
C LYS A 255 14.68 -20.85 5.09
N PHE A 256 13.68 -19.98 5.12
CA PHE A 256 12.31 -20.34 5.51
C PHE A 256 11.74 -21.40 4.58
N ARG A 257 11.81 -21.20 3.27
CA ARG A 257 11.37 -22.16 2.25
C ARG A 257 12.08 -23.49 2.40
N ASP A 258 13.40 -23.49 2.49
CA ASP A 258 14.19 -24.72 2.58
C ASP A 258 13.88 -25.48 3.87
N SER A 259 13.71 -24.78 5.01
CA SER A 259 13.26 -25.39 6.26
C SER A 259 11.84 -25.97 6.17
N PHE A 260 10.92 -25.29 5.51
CA PHE A 260 9.57 -25.79 5.27
C PHE A 260 9.60 -27.08 4.43
N LEU A 261 10.33 -27.09 3.32
CA LEU A 261 10.42 -28.23 2.40
C LEU A 261 11.25 -29.39 3.00
N ALA A 262 12.13 -29.15 3.95
CA ALA A 262 12.85 -30.20 4.67
C ALA A 262 11.99 -31.01 5.65
N ASN A 263 10.78 -30.52 5.97
CA ASN A 263 9.89 -31.18 6.91
C ASN A 263 9.33 -32.48 6.33
N PRO A 264 9.51 -33.65 7.00
CA PRO A 264 9.02 -34.93 6.48
C PRO A 264 7.52 -35.01 6.23
N ALA A 265 6.70 -34.28 7.01
CA ALA A 265 5.25 -34.24 6.79
C ALA A 265 4.90 -33.55 5.48
N ILE A 266 5.66 -32.52 5.11
CA ILE A 266 5.48 -31.77 3.85
C ILE A 266 5.98 -32.59 2.66
N GLN A 267 7.10 -33.32 2.82
CA GLN A 267 7.68 -34.17 1.78
C GLN A 267 6.73 -35.28 1.31
N ASN A 268 5.80 -35.72 2.16
CA ASN A 268 4.80 -36.72 1.83
C ASN A 268 3.54 -36.16 1.15
N MET A 269 3.43 -34.82 0.99
CA MET A 269 2.27 -34.17 0.36
C MET A 269 2.41 -34.13 -1.17
N ARG A 270 1.28 -34.23 -1.87
CA ARG A 270 1.25 -34.11 -3.36
C ARG A 270 1.79 -32.80 -3.87
N ALA A 271 1.64 -31.71 -3.08
CA ALA A 271 2.14 -30.39 -3.42
C ALA A 271 3.66 -30.25 -3.30
N TYR A 272 4.36 -31.19 -2.66
CA TYR A 272 5.81 -31.10 -2.42
C TYR A 272 6.64 -30.89 -3.69
N HIS A 273 6.25 -31.53 -4.80
CA HIS A 273 6.91 -31.38 -6.10
C HIS A 273 6.30 -30.28 -6.97
N ARG A 274 5.39 -29.49 -6.42
CA ARG A 274 4.65 -28.45 -7.13
C ARG A 274 4.72 -27.14 -6.35
N VAL A 275 5.93 -26.65 -6.17
CA VAL A 275 6.22 -25.43 -5.44
C VAL A 275 6.39 -24.29 -6.43
N ILE A 276 5.64 -23.22 -6.22
CA ILE A 276 5.72 -21.96 -7.00
C ILE A 276 6.33 -20.90 -6.07
N PRO A 277 7.56 -20.44 -6.35
CA PRO A 277 8.14 -19.35 -5.58
C PRO A 277 7.41 -18.04 -5.86
N LEU A 278 7.06 -17.31 -4.80
CA LEU A 278 6.58 -15.94 -4.88
C LEU A 278 7.57 -15.04 -4.19
N GLU A 279 8.04 -14.03 -4.90
CA GLU A 279 8.92 -13.01 -4.32
C GLU A 279 8.17 -12.23 -3.25
N ASP A 280 8.77 -12.06 -2.09
CA ASP A 280 8.14 -11.44 -0.91
C ASP A 280 7.65 -10.03 -1.18
N ARG A 281 8.33 -9.28 -2.05
CA ARG A 281 7.90 -7.93 -2.48
C ARG A 281 6.53 -7.88 -3.15
N TYR A 282 6.00 -8.99 -3.66
CA TYR A 282 4.65 -9.09 -4.21
C TYR A 282 3.62 -9.63 -3.21
N ILE A 283 4.09 -10.11 -2.05
CA ILE A 283 3.24 -10.65 -1.00
C ILE A 283 2.93 -9.58 0.05
N TYR A 284 3.91 -8.71 0.33
CA TYR A 284 3.90 -7.77 1.47
C TYR A 284 3.73 -6.30 1.06
N ALA A 285 3.76 -5.98 -0.24
CA ALA A 285 3.59 -4.63 -0.77
C ALA A 285 2.14 -4.14 -0.74
#